data_c9f727a3ee2756d23d180d4bab8ec7c1
#
_entry.id   c9f727a3ee2756d23d180d4bab8ec7c1
#
_cell.length_a   1.000
_cell.length_b   1.000
_cell.length_c   1.000
_cell.angle_alpha   90.00
_cell.angle_beta   90.00
_cell.angle_gamma   90.00
#
_symmetry.space_group_name_H-M   'P 1'
#
loop_
_entity.id
_entity.type
_entity.pdbx_description
1 polymer ?
#
loop_
_entity_poly.entity_id
_entity_poly.type
_entity_poly.pdbx_seq_one_letter_code
_entity_poly.pdbx_strand_id
1 'polypeptide(L)'
;MASIGYVGAAGRDLVVREMGGPGSTPSSFVALTTNSGLSNYQALQFQYRRQLTRGLQSQVSYTWSHSIDNDSSDAFLVWGAPGFSDRGSSDFDVRHSLTASASYEFPRVAAAVPLGRSLRGWGMDAVLHARTGFPISVLNSEQYLGITLVNAFRPDLVFGQPLWLADSSVAGGRRLNPAAFQSTVAPHQGTLGRNAIACFGMAQVDFAARREFRLTERGRLQFRLEAFNLFNHANFADAVKYLNSPVFGESTSMLNLMLGSGSPGSGLAPILQTGGPRSLQVTLRFQF
;
A
#
# COMPACT_ATOMS: atom_id res chain seq x y z
N MET A 1 11.02 -23.91 -10.55
CA MET A 1 12.15 -23.26 -9.87
C MET A 1 11.60 -22.54 -8.66
N ALA A 2 12.24 -22.71 -7.52
CA ALA A 2 11.93 -21.95 -6.31
C ALA A 2 13.23 -21.36 -5.77
N SER A 3 13.17 -20.16 -5.18
CA SER A 3 14.30 -19.50 -4.54
C SER A 3 13.85 -18.80 -3.26
N ILE A 4 14.76 -18.73 -2.30
CA ILE A 4 14.65 -17.95 -1.08
C ILE A 4 15.88 -17.07 -1.02
N GLY A 5 15.68 -15.80 -0.71
CA GLY A 5 16.74 -14.82 -0.59
C GLY A 5 16.52 -13.93 0.63
N TYR A 6 17.60 -13.48 1.22
CA TYR A 6 17.60 -12.44 2.23
C TYR A 6 18.18 -11.16 1.65
N VAL A 7 17.54 -10.03 1.95
CA VAL A 7 17.98 -8.71 1.53
C VAL A 7 18.07 -7.82 2.77
N GLY A 8 19.24 -7.20 2.98
CA GLY A 8 19.44 -6.19 4.01
C GLY A 8 20.01 -4.91 3.42
N ALA A 9 19.53 -3.77 3.90
CA ALA A 9 20.07 -2.46 3.56
C ALA A 9 20.15 -1.58 4.81
N ALA A 10 21.18 -0.73 4.89
CA ALA A 10 21.34 0.26 5.94
C ALA A 10 21.75 1.60 5.32
N GLY A 11 20.98 2.64 5.61
CA GLY A 11 21.29 4.03 5.27
C GLY A 11 21.83 4.75 6.50
N ARG A 12 22.87 5.55 6.32
CA ARG A 12 23.45 6.41 7.34
C ARG A 12 23.72 7.79 6.74
N ASP A 13 23.80 8.78 7.59
CA ASP A 13 24.09 10.15 7.19
C ASP A 13 23.13 10.68 6.10
N LEU A 14 21.86 10.21 6.16
CA LEU A 14 20.82 10.64 5.24
C LEU A 14 20.35 12.04 5.62
N VAL A 15 19.96 12.81 4.61
CA VAL A 15 19.45 14.17 4.81
C VAL A 15 18.10 14.11 5.52
N VAL A 16 17.98 14.90 6.58
CA VAL A 16 16.76 15.08 7.39
C VAL A 16 16.52 16.57 7.63
N ARG A 17 15.28 16.97 7.65
CA ARG A 17 14.88 18.30 8.11
C ARG A 17 14.32 18.21 9.53
N GLU A 18 14.99 18.84 10.46
CA GLU A 18 14.57 18.92 11.85
C GLU A 18 13.97 20.30 12.14
N MET A 19 12.84 20.33 12.85
CA MET A 19 12.29 21.58 13.39
C MET A 19 12.56 21.67 14.89
N GLY A 20 12.88 22.85 15.36
CA GLY A 20 13.07 23.09 16.79
C GLY A 20 14.52 23.15 17.23
N GLY A 21 15.42 23.65 16.42
CA GLY A 21 16.81 23.94 16.80
C GLY A 21 16.90 25.00 17.92
N PRO A 22 18.14 25.28 18.40
CA PRO A 22 18.39 26.33 19.38
C PRO A 22 17.78 27.67 18.93
N GLY A 23 16.99 28.31 19.82
CA GLY A 23 16.30 29.57 19.51
C GLY A 23 14.89 29.39 18.95
N SER A 24 14.40 28.16 18.77
CA SER A 24 13.00 27.94 18.38
C SER A 24 12.07 28.29 19.53
N THR A 25 11.06 29.10 19.23
CA THR A 25 9.94 29.40 20.12
C THR A 25 8.64 28.92 19.49
N PRO A 26 7.53 28.82 20.23
CA PRO A 26 6.22 28.51 19.63
C PRO A 26 5.82 29.42 18.47
N SER A 27 6.36 30.62 18.40
CA SER A 27 6.08 31.64 17.38
C SER A 27 7.18 31.76 16.30
N SER A 28 8.32 31.07 16.45
CA SER A 28 9.40 31.09 15.47
C SER A 28 10.01 29.70 15.30
N PHE A 29 9.95 29.19 14.08
CA PHE A 29 10.52 27.88 13.75
C PHE A 29 11.88 28.05 13.11
N VAL A 30 12.82 27.22 13.54
CA VAL A 30 14.09 27.03 12.81
C VAL A 30 14.03 25.63 12.20
N ALA A 31 14.03 25.57 10.88
CA ALA A 31 14.19 24.32 10.15
C ALA A 31 15.68 24.12 9.84
N LEU A 32 16.25 23.05 10.39
CA LEU A 32 17.64 22.68 10.16
C LEU A 32 17.68 21.49 9.19
N THR A 33 18.50 21.59 8.16
CA THR A 33 18.84 20.44 7.33
C THR A 33 20.10 19.80 7.91
N THR A 34 20.02 18.55 8.30
CA THR A 34 21.10 17.79 8.91
C THR A 34 21.32 16.49 8.13
N ASN A 35 22.38 15.76 8.47
CA ASN A 35 22.65 14.42 7.98
C ASN A 35 22.48 13.36 9.07
N SER A 36 21.54 13.57 9.98
CA SER A 36 21.23 12.65 11.10
C SER A 36 20.34 11.48 10.71
N GLY A 37 19.94 11.36 9.44
CA GLY A 37 19.04 10.34 8.95
C GLY A 37 19.65 8.93 8.98
N LEU A 38 18.85 7.99 9.50
CA LEU A 38 19.20 6.58 9.61
C LEU A 38 18.05 5.72 9.06
N SER A 39 18.38 4.69 8.30
CA SER A 39 17.40 3.70 7.86
C SER A 39 17.96 2.28 7.91
N ASN A 40 17.08 1.32 8.12
CA ASN A 40 17.38 -0.10 8.05
C ASN A 40 16.22 -0.83 7.36
N TYR A 41 16.56 -1.70 6.43
CA TYR A 41 15.61 -2.59 5.77
C TYR A 41 16.09 -4.02 5.86
N GLN A 42 15.19 -4.94 6.24
CA GLN A 42 15.45 -6.37 6.32
C GLN A 42 14.29 -7.10 5.64
N ALA A 43 14.58 -8.06 4.76
CA ALA A 43 13.57 -8.83 4.08
C ALA A 43 13.98 -10.27 3.83
N LEU A 44 13.04 -11.18 4.02
CA LEU A 44 13.07 -12.55 3.50
C LEU A 44 12.15 -12.62 2.29
N GLN A 45 12.69 -13.01 1.15
CA GLN A 45 11.99 -13.09 -0.12
C GLN A 45 11.88 -14.55 -0.56
N PHE A 46 10.68 -14.97 -0.90
CA PHE A 46 10.41 -16.25 -1.53
C PHE A 46 9.88 -16.00 -2.94
N GLN A 47 10.43 -16.72 -3.92
CA GLN A 47 9.95 -16.71 -5.29
C GLN A 47 9.76 -18.14 -5.78
N TYR A 48 8.63 -18.38 -6.43
CA TYR A 48 8.34 -19.60 -7.15
C TYR A 48 7.98 -19.25 -8.59
N ARG A 49 8.58 -19.93 -9.54
CA ARG A 49 8.27 -19.78 -10.96
C ARG A 49 8.12 -21.16 -11.61
N ARG A 50 6.99 -21.36 -12.25
CA ARG A 50 6.73 -22.47 -13.14
C ARG A 50 6.70 -21.95 -14.57
N GLN A 51 7.61 -22.43 -15.40
CA GLN A 51 7.62 -22.16 -16.83
C GLN A 51 6.43 -22.84 -17.51
N LEU A 52 6.09 -22.37 -18.70
CA LEU A 52 4.97 -22.89 -19.48
C LEU A 52 5.09 -24.41 -19.66
N THR A 53 4.17 -25.13 -19.03
CA THR A 53 4.09 -26.59 -19.10
C THR A 53 2.63 -26.97 -19.22
N ARG A 54 2.26 -27.69 -20.29
CA ARG A 54 0.88 -28.10 -20.57
C ARG A 54 -0.11 -26.91 -20.55
N GLY A 55 0.31 -25.76 -21.09
CA GLY A 55 -0.50 -24.54 -21.14
C GLY A 55 -0.50 -23.68 -19.88
N LEU A 56 0.10 -24.12 -18.75
CA LEU A 56 0.13 -23.38 -17.51
C LEU A 56 1.51 -22.77 -17.24
N GLN A 57 1.53 -21.45 -17.03
CA GLN A 57 2.65 -20.69 -16.46
C GLN A 57 2.19 -20.07 -15.16
N SER A 58 3.02 -20.06 -14.13
CA SER A 58 2.70 -19.38 -12.86
C SER A 58 3.93 -18.84 -12.17
N GLN A 59 3.73 -17.75 -11.44
CA GLN A 59 4.76 -17.13 -10.62
C GLN A 59 4.14 -16.68 -9.29
N VAL A 60 4.89 -16.88 -8.22
CA VAL A 60 4.54 -16.37 -6.88
C VAL A 60 5.75 -15.66 -6.32
N SER A 61 5.55 -14.47 -5.80
CA SER A 61 6.55 -13.70 -5.06
C SER A 61 5.96 -13.32 -3.71
N TYR A 62 6.64 -13.67 -2.65
CA TYR A 62 6.27 -13.30 -1.29
C TYR A 62 7.46 -12.66 -0.60
N THR A 63 7.19 -11.54 0.07
CA THR A 63 8.20 -10.82 0.86
C THR A 63 7.68 -10.63 2.27
N TRP A 64 8.48 -11.02 3.23
CA TRP A 64 8.34 -10.65 4.63
C TRP A 64 9.45 -9.66 4.94
N SER A 65 9.08 -8.42 5.28
CA SER A 65 10.05 -7.33 5.43
C SER A 65 9.74 -6.41 6.60
N HIS A 66 10.75 -5.64 6.97
CA HIS A 66 10.64 -4.54 7.91
C HIS A 66 11.57 -3.41 7.53
N SER A 67 11.02 -2.23 7.37
CA SER A 67 11.72 -0.98 7.17
C SER A 67 11.58 -0.10 8.41
N ILE A 68 12.71 0.36 8.94
CA ILE A 68 12.78 1.24 10.12
C ILE A 68 13.67 2.43 9.75
N ASP A 69 13.21 3.63 10.04
CA ASP A 69 13.97 4.85 9.87
C ASP A 69 13.67 5.85 11.01
N ASN A 70 14.33 6.99 11.01
CA ASN A 70 14.00 8.10 11.90
C ASN A 70 13.29 9.25 11.16
N ASP A 71 13.25 9.21 9.83
CA ASP A 71 12.46 10.10 8.97
C ASP A 71 12.24 9.41 7.62
N SER A 72 10.98 9.28 7.18
CA SER A 72 10.62 8.63 5.92
C SER A 72 10.42 9.60 4.76
N SER A 73 10.36 10.90 5.02
CA SER A 73 10.14 11.92 4.01
C SER A 73 10.98 13.16 4.28
N ASP A 74 11.66 13.65 3.27
CA ASP A 74 12.41 14.92 3.32
C ASP A 74 11.53 16.14 3.45
N ALA A 75 10.22 15.95 3.57
CA ALA A 75 9.32 17.08 3.60
C ALA A 75 9.15 17.71 4.96
N PHE A 76 9.24 16.96 6.09
CA PHE A 76 8.97 17.52 7.44
C PHE A 76 9.19 16.51 8.58
N LEU A 77 9.94 16.78 9.50
CA LEU A 77 9.96 17.58 10.70
C LEU A 77 9.69 16.73 11.92
N VAL A 78 10.74 16.15 12.38
CA VAL A 78 10.75 15.65 13.76
C VAL A 78 10.73 16.88 14.65
N TRP A 79 9.63 17.17 15.33
CA TRP A 79 9.60 18.14 16.39
C TRP A 79 10.19 17.51 17.66
N GLY A 80 11.35 17.97 18.05
CA GLY A 80 12.02 17.44 19.24
C GLY A 80 13.20 18.31 19.66
N ALA A 81 13.77 17.98 20.79
CA ALA A 81 15.04 18.56 21.22
C ALA A 81 16.14 18.18 20.20
N PRO A 82 17.17 19.00 20.00
CA PRO A 82 18.33 18.65 19.17
C PRO A 82 18.86 17.28 19.54
N GLY A 83 19.01 16.40 18.54
CA GLY A 83 19.46 15.01 18.72
C GLY A 83 18.36 14.02 19.08
N PHE A 84 17.08 14.41 19.08
CA PHE A 84 15.96 13.49 19.23
C PHE A 84 15.86 12.60 17.97
N SER A 85 15.98 11.29 18.18
CA SER A 85 15.81 10.32 17.10
C SER A 85 14.43 9.69 17.21
N ASP A 86 13.53 10.02 16.27
CA ASP A 86 12.18 9.46 16.20
C ASP A 86 12.17 8.13 15.42
N ARG A 87 12.91 7.16 15.92
CA ARG A 87 13.05 5.86 15.26
C ARG A 87 11.77 5.04 15.34
N GLY A 88 11.23 4.66 14.20
CA GLY A 88 10.01 3.84 14.08
C GLY A 88 9.93 3.14 12.73
N SER A 89 8.83 2.42 12.48
CA SER A 89 8.57 1.87 11.14
C SER A 89 8.54 2.99 10.12
N SER A 90 9.10 2.75 8.94
CA SER A 90 8.99 3.69 7.81
C SER A 90 7.53 3.86 7.39
N ASP A 91 7.15 5.02 6.87
CA ASP A 91 5.78 5.31 6.41
C ASP A 91 5.30 4.31 5.33
N PHE A 92 6.24 3.72 4.61
CA PHE A 92 6.02 2.73 3.56
C PHE A 92 6.35 1.29 4.00
N ASP A 93 6.50 1.00 5.31
CA ASP A 93 6.75 -0.35 5.80
C ASP A 93 5.58 -1.28 5.49
N VAL A 94 5.84 -2.34 4.73
CA VAL A 94 4.90 -3.39 4.40
C VAL A 94 5.44 -4.72 4.92
N ARG A 95 4.84 -5.24 6.00
CA ARG A 95 5.32 -6.48 6.65
C ARG A 95 5.23 -7.71 5.79
N HIS A 96 4.13 -7.85 5.06
CA HIS A 96 3.86 -8.99 4.21
C HIS A 96 3.34 -8.49 2.87
N SER A 97 3.98 -8.91 1.79
CA SER A 97 3.56 -8.63 0.43
C SER A 97 3.56 -9.92 -0.38
N LEU A 98 2.44 -10.24 -1.01
CA LEU A 98 2.25 -11.39 -1.88
C LEU A 98 1.78 -10.91 -3.25
N THR A 99 2.48 -11.34 -4.29
CA THR A 99 2.02 -11.24 -5.66
C THR A 99 2.07 -12.64 -6.28
N ALA A 100 0.94 -13.09 -6.81
CA ALA A 100 0.87 -14.35 -7.54
C ALA A 100 0.22 -14.12 -8.89
N SER A 101 0.78 -14.73 -9.93
CA SER A 101 0.21 -14.68 -11.28
C SER A 101 0.15 -16.05 -11.88
N ALA A 102 -0.89 -16.29 -12.67
CA ALA A 102 -1.05 -17.50 -13.46
C ALA A 102 -1.59 -17.15 -14.85
N SER A 103 -1.05 -17.78 -15.85
CA SER A 103 -1.52 -17.73 -17.23
C SER A 103 -1.77 -19.15 -17.72
N TYR A 104 -2.96 -19.39 -18.26
CA TYR A 104 -3.34 -20.69 -18.77
C TYR A 104 -3.83 -20.58 -20.22
N GLU A 105 -3.23 -21.36 -21.08
CA GLU A 105 -3.66 -21.54 -22.46
C GLU A 105 -4.41 -22.87 -22.60
N PHE A 106 -5.66 -22.80 -23.05
CA PHE A 106 -6.43 -24.02 -23.27
C PHE A 106 -5.78 -24.89 -24.35
N PRO A 107 -5.63 -26.17 -24.07
CA PRO A 107 -5.03 -27.09 -25.04
C PRO A 107 -5.89 -27.16 -26.31
N ARG A 108 -5.24 -27.38 -27.43
CA ARG A 108 -5.92 -27.65 -28.69
C ARG A 108 -6.56 -29.02 -28.60
N VAL A 109 -7.77 -29.12 -28.06
CA VAL A 109 -8.54 -30.37 -28.04
C VAL A 109 -8.89 -30.77 -29.47
N ALA A 110 -8.85 -32.05 -29.77
CA ALA A 110 -9.16 -32.58 -31.10
C ALA A 110 -10.54 -32.10 -31.58
N ALA A 111 -10.66 -31.77 -32.86
CA ALA A 111 -11.87 -31.21 -33.47
C ALA A 111 -13.11 -32.12 -33.39
N ALA A 112 -12.94 -33.37 -32.92
CA ALA A 112 -14.01 -34.35 -32.72
C ALA A 112 -14.94 -34.06 -31.54
N VAL A 113 -14.50 -33.19 -30.59
CA VAL A 113 -15.34 -32.81 -29.45
C VAL A 113 -16.02 -31.46 -29.74
N PRO A 114 -17.35 -31.36 -29.75
CA PRO A 114 -18.07 -30.10 -30.08
C PRO A 114 -17.60 -28.92 -29.23
N LEU A 115 -17.30 -29.12 -27.93
CA LEU A 115 -16.76 -28.13 -27.03
C LEU A 115 -15.30 -27.73 -27.35
N GLY A 116 -14.52 -28.63 -27.98
CA GLY A 116 -13.12 -28.42 -28.30
C GLY A 116 -12.88 -27.31 -29.33
N ARG A 117 -13.80 -27.12 -30.27
CA ARG A 117 -13.75 -26.01 -31.25
C ARG A 117 -13.98 -24.67 -30.58
N SER A 118 -14.91 -24.58 -29.61
CA SER A 118 -15.26 -23.35 -28.89
C SER A 118 -14.13 -22.90 -27.95
N LEU A 119 -13.37 -23.82 -27.37
CA LEU A 119 -12.27 -23.52 -26.46
C LEU A 119 -10.95 -23.23 -27.19
N ARG A 120 -10.89 -23.38 -28.50
CA ARG A 120 -9.66 -23.17 -29.28
C ARG A 120 -9.27 -21.69 -29.28
N GLY A 121 -8.01 -21.42 -28.95
CA GLY A 121 -7.44 -20.08 -28.93
C GLY A 121 -7.83 -19.24 -27.73
N TRP A 122 -8.48 -19.83 -26.73
CA TRP A 122 -8.73 -19.18 -25.46
C TRP A 122 -7.53 -19.31 -24.52
N GLY A 123 -7.33 -18.25 -23.73
CA GLY A 123 -6.42 -18.21 -22.60
C GLY A 123 -7.02 -17.40 -21.45
N MET A 124 -6.52 -17.67 -20.27
CA MET A 124 -6.91 -16.94 -19.05
C MET A 124 -5.65 -16.48 -18.33
N ASP A 125 -5.71 -15.28 -17.78
CA ASP A 125 -4.66 -14.72 -16.95
C ASP A 125 -5.30 -14.29 -15.63
N ALA A 126 -4.61 -14.53 -14.52
CA ALA A 126 -5.02 -14.06 -13.21
C ALA A 126 -3.82 -13.49 -12.46
N VAL A 127 -4.04 -12.40 -11.73
CA VAL A 127 -3.04 -11.80 -10.85
C VAL A 127 -3.68 -11.54 -9.50
N LEU A 128 -3.05 -12.01 -8.44
CA LEU A 128 -3.38 -11.72 -7.05
C LEU A 128 -2.35 -10.77 -6.50
N HIS A 129 -2.82 -9.68 -5.89
CA HIS A 129 -2.02 -8.79 -5.06
C HIS A 129 -2.61 -8.79 -3.65
N ALA A 130 -1.78 -9.03 -2.64
CA ALA A 130 -2.17 -8.90 -1.24
C ALA A 130 -0.99 -8.34 -0.43
N ARG A 131 -1.27 -7.41 0.49
CA ARG A 131 -0.27 -6.87 1.41
C ARG A 131 -0.89 -6.42 2.71
N THR A 132 -0.07 -6.34 3.76
CA THR A 132 -0.45 -5.65 5.01
C THR A 132 -0.61 -4.15 4.80
N GLY A 133 -1.32 -3.50 5.69
CA GLY A 133 -1.48 -2.05 5.69
C GLY A 133 -0.17 -1.32 5.96
N PHE A 134 -0.13 -0.06 5.55
CA PHE A 134 0.93 0.84 5.98
C PHE A 134 0.80 1.16 7.46
N PRO A 135 1.89 1.43 8.16
CA PRO A 135 1.84 1.90 9.52
C PRO A 135 1.47 3.38 9.58
N ILE A 136 0.76 3.78 10.61
CA ILE A 136 0.37 5.17 10.87
C ILE A 136 0.77 5.61 12.27
N SER A 137 1.01 6.91 12.41
CA SER A 137 1.13 7.61 13.68
C SER A 137 -0.18 8.31 14.01
N VAL A 138 -0.79 8.02 15.15
CA VAL A 138 -1.87 8.86 15.66
C VAL A 138 -1.27 10.17 16.16
N LEU A 139 -1.93 11.27 15.86
CA LEU A 139 -1.52 12.64 16.21
C LEU A 139 -2.62 13.32 17.03
N ASN A 140 -2.21 14.20 17.95
CA ASN A 140 -3.16 14.92 18.81
C ASN A 140 -4.10 15.83 18.01
N SER A 141 -3.56 16.51 16.98
CA SER A 141 -4.29 17.45 16.14
C SER A 141 -3.62 17.57 14.77
N GLU A 142 -4.41 17.96 13.77
CA GLU A 142 -3.92 18.36 12.45
C GLU A 142 -3.23 19.73 12.49
N GLN A 143 -3.59 20.56 13.45
CA GLN A 143 -3.08 21.93 13.59
C GLN A 143 -2.34 22.10 14.91
N TYR A 144 -1.23 22.79 14.86
CA TYR A 144 -0.50 23.26 16.03
C TYR A 144 -0.39 24.78 15.97
N LEU A 145 -0.84 25.48 17.03
CA LEU A 145 -0.86 26.96 17.11
C LEU A 145 -1.56 27.64 15.91
N GLY A 146 -2.60 27.02 15.36
CA GLY A 146 -3.34 27.56 14.22
C GLY A 146 -2.61 27.42 12.87
N ILE A 147 -1.45 26.78 12.85
CA ILE A 147 -0.69 26.48 11.63
C ILE A 147 -0.83 24.99 11.36
N THR A 148 -1.13 24.64 10.12
CA THR A 148 -1.09 23.24 9.66
C THR A 148 0.37 22.80 9.61
N LEU A 149 0.87 22.30 10.72
CA LEU A 149 2.18 21.70 10.80
C LEU A 149 2.04 20.19 10.66
N VAL A 150 2.82 19.64 9.77
CA VAL A 150 2.75 18.25 9.37
C VAL A 150 3.12 17.27 10.49
N ASN A 151 3.56 17.75 11.62
CA ASN A 151 3.99 16.91 12.73
C ASN A 151 3.41 17.38 14.06
N ALA A 152 2.13 17.14 14.23
CA ALA A 152 1.52 17.26 15.53
C ALA A 152 2.09 16.18 16.47
N PHE A 153 2.13 16.50 17.77
CA PHE A 153 2.61 15.58 18.78
C PHE A 153 1.74 14.32 18.86
N ARG A 154 2.36 13.20 19.08
CA ARG A 154 1.67 11.94 19.32
C ARG A 154 1.11 11.91 20.74
N PRO A 155 -0.03 11.23 20.96
CA PRO A 155 -0.65 11.06 22.28
C PRO A 155 0.13 10.04 23.13
N ASP A 156 -0.25 10.01 24.40
CA ASP A 156 0.06 8.87 25.26
C ASP A 156 -0.84 7.69 24.95
N LEU A 157 -0.26 6.49 25.04
CA LEU A 157 -1.01 5.24 24.91
C LEU A 157 -1.63 4.89 26.28
N VAL A 158 -2.96 4.68 26.30
CA VAL A 158 -3.67 4.23 27.51
C VAL A 158 -3.57 2.72 27.62
N PHE A 159 -2.83 2.25 28.64
CA PHE A 159 -2.63 0.83 28.85
C PHE A 159 -3.95 0.07 29.06
N GLY A 160 -4.03 -1.12 28.50
CA GLY A 160 -5.20 -2.00 28.67
C GLY A 160 -6.39 -1.69 27.74
N GLN A 161 -6.32 -0.63 26.96
CA GLN A 161 -7.32 -0.31 25.95
C GLN A 161 -6.98 -0.96 24.60
N PRO A 162 -7.91 -1.63 23.91
CA PRO A 162 -7.67 -2.15 22.57
C PRO A 162 -7.50 -0.97 21.60
N LEU A 163 -6.52 -1.09 20.68
CA LEU A 163 -6.27 -0.05 19.66
C LEU A 163 -7.37 0.05 18.63
N TRP A 164 -8.01 -1.06 18.31
CA TRP A 164 -9.08 -1.16 17.31
C TRP A 164 -10.38 -1.62 17.97
N LEU A 165 -11.48 -1.00 17.57
CA LEU A 165 -12.84 -1.43 17.90
C LEU A 165 -13.49 -2.01 16.64
N ALA A 166 -14.19 -3.14 16.80
CA ALA A 166 -15.09 -3.63 15.76
C ALA A 166 -16.30 -2.68 15.67
N ASP A 167 -16.59 -2.18 14.48
CA ASP A 167 -17.69 -1.26 14.22
C ASP A 167 -18.20 -1.49 12.79
N SER A 168 -19.31 -2.18 12.65
CA SER A 168 -19.89 -2.49 11.35
C SER A 168 -20.54 -1.28 10.65
N SER A 169 -20.67 -0.14 11.33
CA SER A 169 -21.23 1.09 10.77
C SER A 169 -20.23 1.89 9.95
N VAL A 170 -18.92 1.61 10.12
CA VAL A 170 -17.85 2.32 9.42
C VAL A 170 -17.19 1.45 8.34
N ALA A 171 -16.55 2.13 7.40
CA ALA A 171 -15.79 1.47 6.33
C ALA A 171 -14.70 0.57 6.91
N GLY A 172 -14.61 -0.67 6.41
CA GLY A 172 -13.66 -1.67 6.88
C GLY A 172 -14.07 -2.41 8.15
N GLY A 173 -15.26 -2.13 8.74
CA GLY A 173 -15.83 -2.85 9.87
C GLY A 173 -15.08 -2.64 11.18
N ARG A 174 -14.17 -1.67 11.25
CA ARG A 174 -13.40 -1.33 12.45
C ARG A 174 -12.88 0.11 12.39
N ARG A 175 -12.69 0.69 13.55
CA ARG A 175 -12.05 2.02 13.72
C ARG A 175 -11.07 2.02 14.88
N LEU A 176 -10.17 2.99 14.90
CA LEU A 176 -9.31 3.20 16.08
C LEU A 176 -10.15 3.60 17.29
N ASN A 177 -9.76 3.07 18.44
CA ASN A 177 -10.41 3.35 19.71
C ASN A 177 -9.91 4.68 20.28
N PRO A 178 -10.74 5.75 20.35
CA PRO A 178 -10.30 7.02 20.95
C PRO A 178 -9.83 6.88 22.40
N ALA A 179 -10.43 5.94 23.16
CA ALA A 179 -10.08 5.71 24.56
C ALA A 179 -8.69 5.08 24.76
N ALA A 180 -8.07 4.57 23.68
CA ALA A 180 -6.69 4.06 23.72
C ALA A 180 -5.63 5.16 23.67
N PHE A 181 -6.03 6.41 23.50
CA PHE A 181 -5.13 7.54 23.28
C PHE A 181 -5.50 8.71 24.20
N GLN A 182 -4.52 9.20 24.94
CA GLN A 182 -4.67 10.41 25.74
C GLN A 182 -3.84 11.53 25.12
N SER A 183 -4.51 12.61 24.73
CA SER A 183 -3.82 13.76 24.17
C SER A 183 -2.84 14.36 25.17
N THR A 184 -1.61 14.60 24.73
CA THR A 184 -0.60 15.29 25.54
C THR A 184 -0.80 16.78 25.50
N VAL A 185 -0.40 17.46 26.56
CA VAL A 185 -0.31 18.93 26.57
C VAL A 185 0.98 19.29 25.82
N ALA A 186 0.84 19.94 24.66
CA ALA A 186 2.01 20.38 23.87
C ALA A 186 2.98 21.24 24.70
N PRO A 187 4.29 21.23 24.47
CA PRO A 187 4.95 20.64 23.31
C PRO A 187 5.81 19.43 23.66
N HIS A 188 5.27 18.26 23.85
CA HIS A 188 6.07 17.05 23.99
C HIS A 188 5.43 15.84 23.26
N GLN A 189 6.26 14.91 22.83
CA GLN A 189 5.80 13.65 22.27
C GLN A 189 5.27 12.73 23.36
N GLY A 190 4.10 12.14 23.14
CA GLY A 190 3.57 11.11 24.03
C GLY A 190 4.29 9.77 23.87
N THR A 191 3.81 8.80 24.63
CA THR A 191 4.41 7.44 24.68
C THR A 191 4.12 6.57 23.47
N LEU A 192 3.15 6.98 22.61
CA LEU A 192 2.90 6.27 21.35
C LEU A 192 4.10 6.41 20.41
N GLY A 193 4.68 5.29 19.99
CA GLY A 193 5.77 5.27 19.02
C GLY A 193 5.35 5.76 17.62
N ARG A 194 6.32 6.24 16.83
CA ARG A 194 6.10 6.59 15.43
C ARG A 194 5.69 5.34 14.65
N ASN A 195 4.63 5.47 13.83
CA ASN A 195 4.14 4.42 12.95
C ASN A 195 3.92 3.07 13.68
N ALA A 196 3.39 3.15 14.91
CA ALA A 196 3.20 1.98 15.76
C ALA A 196 1.95 1.16 15.41
N ILE A 197 1.07 1.67 14.57
CA ILE A 197 -0.24 1.06 14.30
C ILE A 197 -0.33 0.69 12.81
N ALA A 198 -0.42 -0.61 12.52
CA ALA A 198 -0.68 -1.08 11.17
C ALA A 198 -2.15 -0.80 10.78
N CYS A 199 -2.36 -0.16 9.62
CA CYS A 199 -3.67 0.21 9.12
C CYS A 199 -4.30 -0.90 8.26
N PHE A 200 -5.14 -0.54 7.28
CA PHE A 200 -5.85 -1.51 6.45
C PHE A 200 -4.91 -2.16 5.44
N GLY A 201 -5.00 -3.48 5.33
CA GLY A 201 -4.33 -4.22 4.28
C GLY A 201 -5.07 -4.12 2.95
N MET A 202 -4.48 -4.69 1.92
CA MET A 202 -5.05 -4.75 0.58
C MET A 202 -5.10 -6.20 0.08
N ALA A 203 -6.19 -6.54 -0.60
CA ALA A 203 -6.29 -7.77 -1.39
C ALA A 203 -7.05 -7.48 -2.70
N GLN A 204 -6.50 -7.90 -3.83
CA GLN A 204 -7.09 -7.68 -5.14
C GLN A 204 -6.76 -8.85 -6.06
N VAL A 205 -7.76 -9.31 -6.79
CA VAL A 205 -7.59 -10.28 -7.87
C VAL A 205 -8.00 -9.62 -9.17
N ASP A 206 -7.10 -9.60 -10.13
CA ASP A 206 -7.34 -9.18 -11.49
C ASP A 206 -7.42 -10.42 -12.38
N PHE A 207 -8.33 -10.42 -13.33
CA PHE A 207 -8.56 -11.55 -14.22
C PHE A 207 -8.73 -11.08 -15.66
N ALA A 208 -8.17 -11.84 -16.59
CA ALA A 208 -8.40 -11.62 -18.00
C ALA A 208 -8.75 -12.92 -18.74
N ALA A 209 -9.73 -12.85 -19.63
CA ALA A 209 -10.00 -13.85 -20.64
C ALA A 209 -9.56 -13.33 -22.00
N ARG A 210 -8.79 -14.11 -22.73
CA ARG A 210 -8.32 -13.72 -24.08
C ARG A 210 -8.64 -14.80 -25.09
N ARG A 211 -8.88 -14.38 -26.33
CA ARG A 211 -9.06 -15.28 -27.46
C ARG A 211 -8.34 -14.75 -28.68
N GLU A 212 -7.60 -15.62 -29.35
CA GLU A 212 -6.91 -15.33 -30.60
C GLU A 212 -7.65 -15.96 -31.78
N PHE A 213 -7.95 -15.15 -32.78
CA PHE A 213 -8.53 -15.57 -34.07
C PHE A 213 -7.49 -15.37 -35.16
N ARG A 214 -7.21 -16.42 -35.92
CA ARG A 214 -6.42 -16.31 -37.16
C ARG A 214 -7.34 -15.92 -38.28
N LEU A 215 -7.18 -14.71 -38.81
CA LEU A 215 -8.00 -14.21 -39.91
C LEU A 215 -7.39 -14.55 -41.27
N THR A 216 -6.05 -14.48 -41.36
CA THR A 216 -5.27 -14.82 -42.55
C THR A 216 -3.97 -15.52 -42.12
N GLU A 217 -3.12 -15.90 -43.08
CA GLU A 217 -1.80 -16.45 -42.76
C GLU A 217 -0.92 -15.45 -41.96
N ARG A 218 -1.10 -14.14 -42.21
CA ARG A 218 -0.33 -13.07 -41.57
C ARG A 218 -1.16 -12.23 -40.59
N GLY A 219 -2.49 -12.31 -40.63
CA GLY A 219 -3.39 -11.48 -39.83
C GLY A 219 -3.98 -12.24 -38.64
N ARG A 220 -3.84 -11.68 -37.43
CA ARG A 220 -4.40 -12.21 -36.18
C ARG A 220 -5.21 -11.13 -35.48
N LEU A 221 -6.38 -11.50 -34.97
CA LEU A 221 -7.20 -10.67 -34.12
C LEU A 221 -7.20 -11.27 -32.71
N GLN A 222 -6.78 -10.51 -31.74
CA GLN A 222 -6.87 -10.86 -30.32
C GLN A 222 -7.99 -10.05 -29.68
N PHE A 223 -8.94 -10.75 -29.08
CA PHE A 223 -9.93 -10.22 -28.16
C PHE A 223 -9.44 -10.45 -26.73
N ARG A 224 -9.55 -9.45 -25.85
CA ARG A 224 -9.22 -9.54 -24.44
C ARG A 224 -10.25 -8.81 -23.60
N LEU A 225 -10.82 -9.50 -22.62
CA LEU A 225 -11.70 -8.96 -21.60
C LEU A 225 -10.95 -9.02 -20.27
N GLU A 226 -10.81 -7.88 -19.61
CA GLU A 226 -10.09 -7.74 -18.34
C GLU A 226 -11.07 -7.24 -17.29
N ALA A 227 -10.97 -7.84 -16.10
CA ALA A 227 -11.67 -7.40 -14.89
C ALA A 227 -10.64 -7.11 -13.81
N PHE A 228 -10.46 -5.85 -13.48
CA PHE A 228 -9.64 -5.42 -12.35
C PHE A 228 -10.49 -5.46 -11.09
N ASN A 229 -9.91 -5.92 -9.99
CA ASN A 229 -10.63 -6.18 -8.75
C ASN A 229 -11.89 -7.03 -8.99
N LEU A 230 -11.69 -8.22 -9.54
CA LEU A 230 -12.75 -9.14 -9.99
C LEU A 230 -13.86 -9.33 -8.96
N PHE A 231 -13.48 -9.47 -7.69
CA PHE A 231 -14.42 -9.71 -6.58
C PHE A 231 -15.03 -8.43 -6.00
N ASN A 232 -14.67 -7.25 -6.56
CA ASN A 232 -15.07 -5.95 -6.04
C ASN A 232 -14.78 -5.81 -4.54
N HIS A 233 -13.63 -6.34 -4.09
CA HIS A 233 -13.20 -6.24 -2.71
C HIS A 233 -12.86 -4.79 -2.39
N ALA A 234 -13.45 -4.26 -1.31
CA ALA A 234 -13.16 -2.91 -0.87
C ALA A 234 -11.77 -2.85 -0.23
N ASN A 235 -10.87 -2.05 -0.81
CA ASN A 235 -9.56 -1.76 -0.25
C ASN A 235 -9.58 -0.34 0.30
N PHE A 236 -9.39 -0.23 1.61
CA PHE A 236 -9.53 1.03 2.34
C PHE A 236 -8.19 1.76 2.43
N ALA A 237 -8.25 3.10 2.38
CA ALA A 237 -7.15 3.96 2.74
C ALA A 237 -6.85 3.87 4.24
N ASP A 238 -5.77 4.53 4.68
CA ASP A 238 -5.45 4.61 6.09
C ASP A 238 -6.55 5.31 6.88
N ALA A 239 -6.67 4.94 8.15
CA ALA A 239 -7.60 5.56 9.07
C ALA A 239 -7.20 7.03 9.34
N VAL A 240 -8.19 7.90 9.55
CA VAL A 240 -7.96 9.28 9.98
C VAL A 240 -7.22 9.25 11.31
N LYS A 241 -6.04 9.84 11.34
CA LYS A 241 -5.07 9.74 12.42
C LYS A 241 -5.09 10.87 13.45
N TYR A 242 -5.93 11.89 13.25
CA TYR A 242 -5.99 13.07 14.11
C TYR A 242 -7.05 12.90 15.19
N LEU A 243 -6.64 12.88 16.48
CA LEU A 243 -7.55 12.67 17.62
C LEU A 243 -8.69 13.69 17.72
N ASN A 244 -8.45 14.91 17.29
CA ASN A 244 -9.46 15.97 17.28
C ASN A 244 -10.44 15.92 16.10
N SER A 245 -10.28 14.96 15.19
CA SER A 245 -11.18 14.78 14.05
C SER A 245 -12.49 14.11 14.48
N PRO A 246 -13.66 14.57 14.00
CA PRO A 246 -14.94 13.91 14.26
C PRO A 246 -15.03 12.48 13.68
N VAL A 247 -14.20 12.18 12.70
CA VAL A 247 -14.10 10.86 12.05
C VAL A 247 -12.79 10.13 12.40
N PHE A 248 -12.24 10.42 13.58
CA PHE A 248 -11.01 9.79 14.06
C PHE A 248 -11.11 8.26 13.99
N GLY A 249 -10.08 7.66 13.48
CA GLY A 249 -9.94 6.20 13.41
C GLY A 249 -10.70 5.51 12.29
N GLU A 250 -11.48 6.23 11.50
CA GLU A 250 -12.24 5.71 10.38
C GLU A 250 -11.48 5.87 9.06
N SER A 251 -11.61 4.93 8.14
CA SER A 251 -11.18 5.14 6.77
C SER A 251 -12.27 5.86 5.98
N THR A 252 -11.93 6.99 5.39
CA THR A 252 -12.87 7.87 4.67
C THR A 252 -12.70 7.82 3.15
N SER A 253 -11.76 7.02 2.66
CA SER A 253 -11.49 6.92 1.21
C SER A 253 -11.00 5.53 0.82
N MET A 254 -10.94 5.27 -0.48
CA MET A 254 -10.36 4.04 -1.01
C MET A 254 -8.84 4.16 -1.10
N LEU A 255 -8.15 3.02 -1.05
CA LEU A 255 -6.70 2.93 -1.10
C LEU A 255 -6.10 3.58 -2.36
N ASN A 256 -6.72 3.39 -3.52
CA ASN A 256 -6.22 3.98 -4.77
C ASN A 256 -6.19 5.51 -4.74
N LEU A 257 -7.14 6.15 -4.07
CA LEU A 257 -7.16 7.61 -3.90
C LEU A 257 -6.00 8.07 -3.01
N MET A 258 -5.75 7.37 -1.93
CA MET A 258 -4.61 7.64 -1.05
C MET A 258 -3.26 7.49 -1.79
N LEU A 259 -3.17 6.51 -2.70
CA LEU A 259 -1.98 6.30 -3.52
C LEU A 259 -1.84 7.30 -4.69
N GLY A 260 -2.68 8.33 -4.75
CA GLY A 260 -2.59 9.41 -5.73
C GLY A 260 -3.41 9.19 -7.01
N SER A 261 -4.28 8.19 -7.04
CA SER A 261 -5.17 7.96 -8.17
C SER A 261 -6.32 8.95 -8.19
N GLY A 262 -6.61 9.50 -9.35
CA GLY A 262 -7.76 10.39 -9.54
C GLY A 262 -7.50 11.86 -9.26
N SER A 263 -6.30 12.24 -8.88
CA SER A 263 -5.90 13.65 -8.84
C SER A 263 -5.53 14.14 -10.24
N PRO A 264 -5.89 15.38 -10.62
CA PRO A 264 -5.41 15.98 -11.86
C PRO A 264 -3.88 15.91 -11.96
N GLY A 265 -3.35 15.31 -13.03
CA GLY A 265 -1.92 15.15 -13.22
C GLY A 265 -1.29 13.89 -12.62
N SER A 266 -2.03 13.01 -11.97
CA SER A 266 -1.53 11.75 -11.40
C SER A 266 -1.15 10.67 -12.43
N GLY A 267 -1.35 10.89 -13.70
CA GLY A 267 -0.80 10.14 -14.84
C GLY A 267 -1.47 8.79 -15.16
N LEU A 268 -2.17 8.13 -14.24
CA LEU A 268 -2.84 6.86 -14.46
C LEU A 268 -4.36 7.01 -14.28
N ALA A 269 -5.12 6.34 -15.16
CA ALA A 269 -6.57 6.32 -15.01
C ALA A 269 -6.96 5.64 -13.70
N PRO A 270 -7.83 6.24 -12.88
CA PRO A 270 -8.24 5.71 -11.58
C PRO A 270 -8.78 4.29 -11.63
N ILE A 271 -9.43 3.93 -12.74
CA ILE A 271 -10.04 2.61 -12.93
C ILE A 271 -9.03 1.46 -13.08
N LEU A 272 -7.78 1.76 -13.42
CA LEU A 272 -6.73 0.77 -13.64
C LEU A 272 -5.78 0.62 -12.45
N GLN A 273 -6.03 1.36 -11.37
CA GLN A 273 -5.11 1.37 -10.23
C GLN A 273 -5.46 0.33 -9.17
N THR A 274 -4.41 -0.22 -8.60
CA THR A 274 -4.48 -1.16 -7.49
C THR A 274 -5.18 -0.54 -6.29
N GLY A 275 -6.12 -1.28 -5.69
CA GLY A 275 -6.89 -0.82 -4.53
C GLY A 275 -8.15 -0.02 -4.89
N GLY A 276 -8.48 0.11 -6.17
CA GLY A 276 -9.70 0.76 -6.65
C GLY A 276 -10.92 -0.16 -6.75
N PRO A 277 -12.07 0.38 -7.18
CA PRO A 277 -13.28 -0.38 -7.43
C PRO A 277 -13.10 -1.34 -8.62
N ARG A 278 -14.00 -2.33 -8.73
CA ARG A 278 -14.01 -3.21 -9.90
C ARG A 278 -14.21 -2.39 -11.18
N SER A 279 -13.35 -2.63 -12.16
CA SER A 279 -13.45 -2.04 -13.48
C SER A 279 -13.25 -3.11 -14.56
N LEU A 280 -13.90 -2.90 -15.71
CA LEU A 280 -13.85 -3.80 -16.85
C LEU A 280 -13.23 -3.08 -18.04
N GLN A 281 -12.36 -3.78 -18.76
CA GLN A 281 -11.77 -3.29 -20.00
C GLN A 281 -11.91 -4.33 -21.09
N VAL A 282 -12.25 -3.88 -22.29
CA VAL A 282 -12.26 -4.71 -23.50
C VAL A 282 -11.20 -4.18 -24.46
N THR A 283 -10.36 -5.08 -24.93
CA THR A 283 -9.29 -4.76 -25.88
C THR A 283 -9.43 -5.61 -27.14
N LEU A 284 -9.37 -4.99 -28.30
CA LEU A 284 -9.21 -5.63 -29.59
C LEU A 284 -7.84 -5.24 -30.15
N ARG A 285 -7.02 -6.23 -30.45
CA ARG A 285 -5.70 -6.02 -31.04
C ARG A 285 -5.58 -6.76 -32.35
N PHE A 286 -5.30 -6.03 -33.40
CA PHE A 286 -5.02 -6.58 -34.71
C PHE A 286 -3.50 -6.62 -34.94
N GLN A 287 -3.00 -7.76 -35.41
CA GLN A 287 -1.58 -7.96 -35.75
C GLN A 287 -1.51 -8.46 -37.20
N PHE A 288 -0.69 -7.87 -38.00
CA PHE A 288 -0.48 -8.20 -39.41
C PHE A 288 1.01 -8.27 -39.75
#